data_8f47e8ba03af3cdaa6829b0a2e72ccad
#
_entry.id   8f47e8ba03af3cdaa6829b0a2e72ccad
#
_cell.length_a   1.000
_cell.length_b   1.000
_cell.length_c   1.000
_cell.angle_alpha   90.00
_cell.angle_beta   90.00
_cell.angle_gamma   90.00
#
_symmetry.space_group_name_H-M   'P 1'
#
loop_
_entity.id
_entity.type
_entity.pdbx_description
1 polymer ?
#
loop_
_entity_poly.entity_id
_entity_poly.type
_entity_poly.pdbx_seq_one_letter_code
_entity_poly.pdbx_strand_id
1 'polypeptide(L)'
;AGTGKTFLATVCAARLLNEKKIERIVLTRPAVEAGESLGFLPGDLQQKVDPYLRPLFDSLHSIFGFDRTNSLIDKGIIEVAPLAFMRGRTLDNSLVILDEAQNTTCSQMRMFLTRLGERSKMVVNGDITQIDLKIDQESGLIEASKIFSETEGIKFCYLTCLLYTSPSPRDRQ
;
A
#
# COMPACT_ATOMS: atom_id res chain seq x y z
N ALA A 1 -1.82 4.51 13.56
CA ALA A 1 -2.34 5.31 12.43
C ALA A 1 -1.55 6.61 12.29
N GLY A 2 -1.49 7.21 11.09
CA GLY A 2 -0.91 8.55 10.89
C GLY A 2 0.62 8.65 10.90
N THR A 3 1.35 7.55 10.87
CA THR A 3 2.84 7.56 10.88
C THR A 3 3.47 7.85 9.51
N GLY A 4 2.67 8.13 8.48
CA GLY A 4 3.17 8.45 7.13
C GLY A 4 3.76 7.26 6.35
N LYS A 5 3.45 6.01 6.73
CA LYS A 5 3.99 4.80 6.08
C LYS A 5 3.84 4.81 4.56
N THR A 6 2.62 5.04 4.09
CA THR A 6 2.28 5.05 2.66
C THR A 6 3.01 6.17 1.93
N PHE A 7 3.03 7.36 2.52
CA PHE A 7 3.75 8.51 1.98
C PHE A 7 5.25 8.21 1.85
N LEU A 8 5.88 7.68 2.90
CA LEU A 8 7.31 7.34 2.89
C LEU A 8 7.63 6.28 1.83
N ALA A 9 6.81 5.24 1.72
CA ALA A 9 6.97 4.21 0.68
C ALA A 9 6.87 4.81 -0.73
N THR A 10 5.91 5.73 -0.94
CA THR A 10 5.73 6.40 -2.24
C THR A 10 6.89 7.35 -2.55
N VAL A 11 7.45 8.05 -1.55
CA VAL A 11 8.69 8.86 -1.73
C VAL A 11 9.87 7.99 -2.17
N CYS A 12 10.05 6.84 -1.52
CA CYS A 12 11.10 5.88 -1.91
C CYS A 12 10.90 5.37 -3.35
N ALA A 13 9.65 5.10 -3.73
CA ALA A 13 9.29 4.68 -5.09
C ALA A 13 9.61 5.76 -6.12
N ALA A 14 9.23 7.01 -5.84
CA ALA A 14 9.51 8.16 -6.70
C ALA A 14 11.02 8.36 -6.90
N ARG A 15 11.80 8.20 -5.84
CA ARG A 15 13.27 8.28 -5.90
C ARG A 15 13.85 7.19 -6.81
N LEU A 16 13.44 5.93 -6.60
CA LEU A 16 13.95 4.80 -7.42
C LEU A 16 13.56 4.95 -8.89
N LEU A 17 12.36 5.46 -9.18
CA LEU A 17 11.91 5.75 -10.53
C LEU A 17 12.76 6.85 -11.18
N ASN A 18 13.02 7.96 -10.47
CA ASN A 18 13.87 9.05 -10.97
C ASN A 18 15.33 8.61 -11.18
N GLU A 19 15.85 7.72 -10.33
CA GLU A 19 17.18 7.11 -10.46
C GLU A 19 17.23 6.00 -11.53
N LYS A 20 16.12 5.72 -12.22
CA LYS A 20 15.98 4.66 -13.23
C LYS A 20 16.33 3.26 -12.71
N LYS A 21 16.19 3.03 -11.41
CA LYS A 21 16.39 1.72 -10.77
C LYS A 21 15.18 0.81 -10.90
N ILE A 22 14.04 1.38 -11.19
CA ILE A 22 12.78 0.72 -11.51
C ILE A 22 12.14 1.42 -12.71
N GLU A 23 11.27 0.74 -13.41
CA GLU A 23 10.54 1.27 -14.56
C GLU A 23 9.08 1.59 -14.22
N ARG A 24 8.55 0.95 -13.17
CA ARG A 24 7.14 1.06 -12.79
C ARG A 24 6.97 1.14 -11.28
N ILE A 25 5.89 1.81 -10.89
CA ILE A 25 5.37 1.83 -9.52
C ILE A 25 3.98 1.22 -9.54
N VAL A 26 3.74 0.21 -8.72
CA VAL A 26 2.42 -0.40 -8.56
C VAL A 26 1.97 -0.22 -7.12
N LEU A 27 0.86 0.48 -6.93
CA LEU A 27 0.24 0.65 -5.62
C LEU A 27 -1.03 -0.19 -5.57
N THR A 28 -1.15 -0.96 -4.52
CA THR A 28 -2.30 -1.83 -4.32
C THR A 28 -2.77 -1.81 -2.86
N ARG A 29 -4.04 -2.08 -2.68
CA ARG A 29 -4.68 -2.13 -1.37
C ARG A 29 -5.74 -3.23 -1.36
N PRO A 30 -5.92 -3.99 -0.27
CA PRO A 30 -7.04 -4.90 -0.14
C PRO A 30 -8.33 -4.10 -0.11
N ALA A 31 -9.33 -4.53 -0.85
CA ALA A 31 -10.67 -4.02 -0.67
C ALA A 31 -11.25 -4.68 0.58
N VAL A 32 -11.39 -3.92 1.66
CA VAL A 32 -12.02 -4.39 2.91
C VAL A 32 -13.47 -3.95 2.87
N GLU A 33 -14.36 -4.91 2.96
CA GLU A 33 -15.76 -4.64 3.16
C GLU A 33 -15.97 -4.26 4.65
N ALA A 34 -15.87 -2.96 4.97
CA ALA A 34 -16.18 -2.46 6.29
C ALA A 34 -17.69 -2.58 6.55
N GLY A 35 -18.14 -3.80 6.89
CA GLY A 35 -19.54 -4.07 7.24
C GLY A 35 -20.56 -4.05 6.10
N GLU A 36 -20.22 -3.47 4.95
CA GLU A 36 -21.05 -3.46 3.75
C GLU A 36 -20.33 -4.21 2.62
N SER A 37 -20.96 -5.23 2.06
CA SER A 37 -20.38 -5.92 0.91
C SER A 37 -20.35 -4.99 -0.30
N LEU A 38 -19.25 -5.03 -1.07
CA LEU A 38 -19.09 -4.25 -2.32
C LEU A 38 -20.30 -4.36 -3.26
N GLY A 39 -21.10 -5.42 -3.10
CA GLY A 39 -22.37 -5.62 -3.81
C GLY A 39 -23.46 -4.60 -3.52
N PHE A 40 -23.46 -3.94 -2.35
CA PHE A 40 -24.48 -2.96 -1.95
C PHE A 40 -24.17 -1.53 -2.38
N LEU A 41 -22.93 -1.22 -2.78
CA LEU A 41 -22.61 0.13 -3.29
C LEU A 41 -23.18 0.29 -4.69
N PRO A 42 -23.83 1.44 -5.00
CA PRO A 42 -24.29 1.73 -6.36
C PRO A 42 -23.09 2.00 -7.29
N GLY A 43 -23.22 1.60 -8.54
CA GLY A 43 -22.21 1.84 -9.55
C GLY A 43 -21.52 0.56 -10.06
N ASP A 44 -20.64 0.73 -11.05
CA ASP A 44 -19.79 -0.35 -11.55
C ASP A 44 -18.66 -0.72 -10.55
N LEU A 45 -17.93 -1.78 -10.85
CA LEU A 45 -16.87 -2.28 -9.96
C LEU A 45 -15.81 -1.22 -9.67
N GLN A 46 -15.48 -0.38 -10.65
CA GLN A 46 -14.48 0.66 -10.53
C GLN A 46 -14.93 1.77 -9.59
N GLN A 47 -16.18 2.24 -9.74
CA GLN A 47 -16.78 3.25 -8.86
C GLN A 47 -16.87 2.76 -7.40
N LYS A 48 -17.06 1.46 -7.19
CA LYS A 48 -17.11 0.85 -5.86
C LYS A 48 -15.75 0.76 -5.18
N VAL A 49 -14.68 0.62 -5.96
CA VAL A 49 -13.30 0.46 -5.45
C VAL A 49 -12.59 1.80 -5.32
N ASP A 50 -12.95 2.81 -6.10
CA ASP A 50 -12.33 4.14 -6.09
C ASP A 50 -12.17 4.78 -4.69
N PRO A 51 -13.17 4.73 -3.78
CA PRO A 51 -13.01 5.29 -2.44
C PRO A 51 -11.85 4.67 -1.64
N TYR A 52 -11.61 3.38 -1.82
CA TYR A 52 -10.53 2.65 -1.13
C TYR A 52 -9.15 2.98 -1.68
N LEU A 53 -9.07 3.36 -2.94
CA LEU A 53 -7.81 3.71 -3.60
C LEU A 53 -7.46 5.19 -3.48
N ARG A 54 -8.42 6.06 -3.14
CA ARG A 54 -8.22 7.51 -3.04
C ARG A 54 -7.00 7.92 -2.21
N PRO A 55 -6.74 7.34 -1.02
CA PRO A 55 -5.55 7.69 -0.23
C PRO A 55 -4.22 7.43 -0.95
N LEU A 56 -4.18 6.44 -1.86
CA LEU A 56 -3.01 6.16 -2.68
C LEU A 56 -2.79 7.26 -3.74
N PHE A 57 -3.87 7.72 -4.39
CA PHE A 57 -3.81 8.85 -5.31
C PHE A 57 -3.39 10.14 -4.60
N ASP A 58 -3.92 10.42 -3.40
CA ASP A 58 -3.54 11.59 -2.62
C ASP A 58 -2.04 11.59 -2.29
N SER A 59 -1.49 10.43 -1.96
CA SER A 59 -0.05 10.26 -1.72
C SER A 59 0.77 10.54 -2.99
N LEU A 60 0.33 10.03 -4.15
CA LEU A 60 0.99 10.28 -5.44
C LEU A 60 0.93 11.77 -5.83
N HIS A 61 -0.25 12.39 -5.70
CA HIS A 61 -0.44 13.81 -6.00
C HIS A 61 0.43 14.70 -5.12
N SER A 62 0.58 14.34 -3.84
CA SER A 62 1.46 15.08 -2.91
C SER A 62 2.93 15.04 -3.31
N ILE A 63 3.39 13.98 -3.98
CA ILE A 63 4.80 13.77 -4.32
C ILE A 63 5.13 14.23 -5.74
N PHE A 64 4.29 13.88 -6.72
CA PHE A 64 4.53 14.17 -8.12
C PHE A 64 3.79 15.41 -8.63
N GLY A 65 2.77 15.88 -7.90
CA GLY A 65 1.79 16.83 -8.39
C GLY A 65 0.71 16.15 -9.27
N PHE A 66 -0.40 16.84 -9.46
CA PHE A 66 -1.60 16.29 -10.13
C PHE A 66 -1.32 15.91 -11.60
N ASP A 67 -0.82 16.86 -12.40
CA ASP A 67 -0.61 16.66 -13.85
C ASP A 67 0.42 15.57 -14.14
N ARG A 68 1.52 15.56 -13.38
CA ARG A 68 2.57 14.56 -13.56
C ARG A 68 2.09 13.18 -13.15
N THR A 69 1.31 13.06 -12.07
CA THR A 69 0.72 11.78 -11.65
C THR A 69 -0.15 11.21 -12.76
N ASN A 70 -1.08 12.02 -13.31
CA ASN A 70 -1.95 11.57 -14.39
C ASN A 70 -1.16 11.15 -15.64
N SER A 71 -0.16 11.95 -16.03
CA SER A 71 0.71 11.59 -17.17
C SER A 71 1.47 10.27 -16.95
N LEU A 72 1.91 9.98 -15.72
CA LEU A 72 2.61 8.73 -15.39
C LEU A 72 1.65 7.53 -15.39
N ILE A 73 0.41 7.74 -14.97
CA ILE A 73 -0.65 6.72 -15.01
C ILE A 73 -1.03 6.42 -16.46
N ASP A 74 -1.27 7.43 -17.28
CA ASP A 74 -1.62 7.27 -18.71
C ASP A 74 -0.53 6.53 -19.48
N LYS A 75 0.72 6.70 -19.11
CA LYS A 75 1.88 5.99 -19.67
C LYS A 75 2.07 4.58 -19.11
N GLY A 76 1.27 4.15 -18.14
CA GLY A 76 1.43 2.87 -17.46
C GLY A 76 2.69 2.76 -16.57
N ILE A 77 3.35 3.89 -16.26
CA ILE A 77 4.51 3.94 -15.36
C ILE A 77 4.06 3.84 -13.90
N ILE A 78 2.91 4.43 -13.58
CA ILE A 78 2.25 4.27 -12.28
C ILE A 78 0.93 3.53 -12.50
N GLU A 79 0.69 2.54 -11.67
CA GLU A 79 -0.55 1.78 -11.63
C GLU A 79 -1.10 1.79 -10.20
N VAL A 80 -2.38 2.09 -10.06
CA VAL A 80 -3.12 1.99 -8.79
C VAL A 80 -4.29 1.04 -9.02
N ALA A 81 -4.29 -0.08 -8.33
CA ALA A 81 -5.30 -1.13 -8.55
C ALA A 81 -5.60 -1.91 -7.25
N PRO A 82 -6.80 -2.48 -7.12
CA PRO A 82 -7.12 -3.40 -6.02
C PRO A 82 -6.22 -4.61 -5.99
N LEU A 83 -5.95 -5.14 -4.79
CA LEU A 83 -5.10 -6.32 -4.61
C LEU A 83 -5.56 -7.53 -5.44
N ALA A 84 -6.86 -7.71 -5.62
CA ALA A 84 -7.40 -8.81 -6.42
C ALA A 84 -6.90 -8.81 -7.89
N PHE A 85 -6.55 -7.63 -8.43
CA PHE A 85 -6.08 -7.46 -9.81
C PHE A 85 -4.60 -7.86 -9.98
N MET A 86 -3.91 -8.16 -8.89
CA MET A 86 -2.53 -8.67 -8.93
C MET A 86 -2.46 -10.16 -9.25
N ARG A 87 -3.57 -10.89 -9.13
CA ARG A 87 -3.60 -12.35 -9.37
C ARG A 87 -3.14 -12.70 -10.80
N GLY A 88 -2.26 -13.71 -10.90
CA GLY A 88 -1.76 -14.23 -12.18
C GLY A 88 -0.73 -13.36 -12.88
N ARG A 89 -0.30 -12.25 -12.26
CA ARG A 89 0.69 -11.33 -12.83
C ARG A 89 2.10 -11.66 -12.31
N THR A 90 3.10 -11.25 -13.07
CA THR A 90 4.49 -11.11 -12.63
C THR A 90 4.88 -9.65 -12.78
N LEU A 91 5.38 -9.06 -11.71
CA LEU A 91 5.67 -7.61 -11.66
C LEU A 91 7.18 -7.40 -11.70
N ASP A 92 7.70 -7.25 -12.93
CA ASP A 92 9.12 -7.04 -13.20
C ASP A 92 9.48 -5.55 -13.20
N ASN A 93 10.75 -5.23 -12.93
CA ASN A 93 11.33 -3.87 -12.96
C ASN A 93 10.51 -2.85 -12.13
N SER A 94 9.87 -3.29 -11.08
CA SER A 94 8.84 -2.52 -10.37
C SER A 94 9.15 -2.33 -8.90
N LEU A 95 8.69 -1.23 -8.33
CA LEU A 95 8.42 -1.17 -6.90
C LEU A 95 6.92 -1.35 -6.68
N VAL A 96 6.57 -2.39 -5.95
CA VAL A 96 5.18 -2.73 -5.64
C VAL A 96 4.89 -2.40 -4.18
N ILE A 97 3.87 -1.58 -3.93
CA ILE A 97 3.47 -1.16 -2.59
C ILE A 97 2.10 -1.77 -2.27
N LEU A 98 2.05 -2.60 -1.24
CA LEU A 98 0.80 -3.06 -0.65
C LEU A 98 0.52 -2.22 0.60
N ASP A 99 -0.53 -1.43 0.55
CA ASP A 99 -0.98 -0.61 1.67
C ASP A 99 -2.12 -1.27 2.44
N GLU A 100 -2.27 -0.96 3.72
CA GLU A 100 -3.24 -1.57 4.65
C GLU A 100 -3.19 -3.11 4.67
N ALA A 101 -1.97 -3.65 4.61
CA ALA A 101 -1.73 -5.08 4.47
C ALA A 101 -2.23 -5.92 5.64
N GLN A 102 -2.46 -5.32 6.83
CA GLN A 102 -3.08 -6.02 7.97
C GLN A 102 -4.48 -6.55 7.65
N ASN A 103 -5.13 -5.95 6.64
CA ASN A 103 -6.46 -6.34 6.16
C ASN A 103 -6.43 -7.35 5.02
N THR A 104 -5.28 -7.98 4.76
CA THR A 104 -5.19 -9.14 3.88
C THR A 104 -5.39 -10.42 4.65
N THR A 105 -6.07 -11.40 4.05
CA THR A 105 -6.04 -12.78 4.54
C THR A 105 -4.68 -13.41 4.22
N CYS A 106 -4.34 -14.53 4.90
CA CYS A 106 -3.11 -15.28 4.62
C CYS A 106 -3.01 -15.70 3.15
N SER A 107 -4.12 -16.11 2.52
CA SER A 107 -4.14 -16.49 1.10
C SER A 107 -3.91 -15.30 0.17
N GLN A 108 -4.45 -14.13 0.49
CA GLN A 108 -4.21 -12.89 -0.28
C GLN A 108 -2.76 -12.43 -0.16
N MET A 109 -2.18 -12.49 1.03
CA MET A 109 -0.76 -12.17 1.23
C MET A 109 0.16 -13.10 0.43
N ARG A 110 -0.07 -14.41 0.48
CA ARG A 110 0.68 -15.38 -0.33
C ARG A 110 0.53 -15.10 -1.83
N MET A 111 -0.69 -14.87 -2.28
CA MET A 111 -0.96 -14.50 -3.67
C MET A 111 -0.16 -13.26 -4.06
N PHE A 112 -0.12 -12.23 -3.23
CA PHE A 112 0.61 -10.99 -3.50
C PHE A 112 2.12 -11.19 -3.54
N LEU A 113 2.70 -11.82 -2.53
CA LEU A 113 4.15 -12.01 -2.43
C LEU A 113 4.72 -12.83 -3.60
N THR A 114 3.93 -13.76 -4.14
CA THR A 114 4.32 -14.54 -5.33
C THR A 114 4.24 -13.77 -6.65
N ARG A 115 3.88 -12.49 -6.63
CA ARG A 115 3.90 -11.60 -7.82
C ARG A 115 5.23 -10.92 -8.05
N LEU A 116 6.16 -11.02 -7.10
CA LEU A 116 7.48 -10.41 -7.21
C LEU A 116 8.22 -10.98 -8.43
N GLY A 117 8.53 -10.14 -9.37
CA GLY A 117 9.29 -10.46 -10.57
C GLY A 117 10.75 -10.01 -10.48
N GLU A 118 11.45 -10.15 -11.60
CA GLU A 118 12.85 -9.79 -11.70
C GLU A 118 13.09 -8.29 -11.52
N ARG A 119 14.19 -7.93 -10.87
CA ARG A 119 14.61 -6.53 -10.60
C ARG A 119 13.54 -5.70 -9.92
N SER A 120 12.69 -6.34 -9.13
CA SER A 120 11.58 -5.70 -8.43
C SER A 120 11.78 -5.74 -6.92
N LYS A 121 11.08 -4.84 -6.25
CA LYS A 121 11.02 -4.76 -4.79
C LYS A 121 9.56 -4.65 -4.35
N MET A 122 9.28 -5.19 -3.18
CA MET A 122 7.97 -5.03 -2.54
C MET A 122 8.12 -4.25 -1.24
N VAL A 123 7.17 -3.37 -0.99
CA VAL A 123 6.96 -2.70 0.29
C VAL A 123 5.58 -3.07 0.79
N VAL A 124 5.53 -3.65 1.98
CA VAL A 124 4.27 -4.06 2.62
C VAL A 124 4.05 -3.17 3.83
N ASN A 125 3.06 -2.29 3.74
CA ASN A 125 2.68 -1.36 4.80
C ASN A 125 1.44 -1.87 5.54
N GLY A 126 1.45 -1.76 6.86
CA GLY A 126 0.28 -2.09 7.64
C GLY A 126 0.33 -1.57 9.08
N ASP A 127 -0.79 -1.67 9.76
CA ASP A 127 -0.93 -1.35 11.16
C ASP A 127 -1.68 -2.48 11.87
N ILE A 128 -0.95 -3.32 12.59
CA ILE A 128 -1.53 -4.50 13.26
C ILE A 128 -2.54 -4.16 14.37
N THR A 129 -2.66 -2.89 14.74
CA THR A 129 -3.67 -2.41 15.71
C THR A 129 -5.01 -2.05 15.04
N GLN A 130 -5.07 -2.06 13.69
CA GLN A 130 -6.22 -1.65 12.89
C GLN A 130 -6.63 -2.76 11.91
N ILE A 131 -6.95 -3.93 12.44
CA ILE A 131 -7.36 -5.09 11.64
C ILE A 131 -8.89 -5.09 11.54
N ASP A 132 -9.40 -4.96 10.31
CA ASP A 132 -10.84 -4.94 9.97
C ASP A 132 -11.31 -6.26 9.31
N LEU A 133 -10.53 -7.33 9.46
CA LEU A 133 -10.91 -8.66 8.97
C LEU A 133 -12.03 -9.26 9.82
N LYS A 134 -12.76 -10.22 9.25
CA LYS A 134 -13.74 -11.01 10.00
C LYS A 134 -13.06 -11.77 11.14
N ILE A 135 -13.80 -12.02 12.23
CA ILE A 135 -13.28 -12.60 13.48
C ILE A 135 -12.59 -13.97 13.28
N ASP A 136 -13.00 -14.70 12.26
CA ASP A 136 -12.47 -16.03 11.90
C ASP A 136 -11.30 -15.99 10.92
N GLN A 137 -10.85 -14.79 10.52
CA GLN A 137 -9.80 -14.61 9.54
C GLN A 137 -8.52 -14.08 10.19
N GLU A 138 -7.41 -14.76 9.93
CA GLU A 138 -6.09 -14.35 10.39
C GLU A 138 -5.46 -13.35 9.40
N SER A 139 -4.79 -12.32 9.95
CA SER A 139 -4.11 -11.32 9.14
C SER A 139 -2.86 -11.89 8.47
N GLY A 140 -2.82 -11.81 7.13
CA GLY A 140 -1.69 -12.22 6.33
C GLY A 140 -0.41 -11.43 6.64
N LEU A 141 -0.53 -10.17 7.09
CA LEU A 141 0.62 -9.39 7.53
C LEU A 141 1.25 -9.99 8.80
N ILE A 142 0.42 -10.41 9.77
CA ILE A 142 0.90 -11.03 11.00
C ILE A 142 1.57 -12.38 10.69
N GLU A 143 0.93 -13.22 9.88
CA GLU A 143 1.51 -14.50 9.44
C GLU A 143 2.86 -14.29 8.73
N ALA A 144 2.91 -13.38 7.76
CA ALA A 144 4.13 -13.07 7.01
C ALA A 144 5.24 -12.55 7.93
N SER A 145 4.92 -11.72 8.91
CA SER A 145 5.92 -11.19 9.86
C SER A 145 6.57 -12.30 10.70
N LYS A 146 5.81 -13.33 11.07
CA LYS A 146 6.34 -14.48 11.81
C LYS A 146 7.23 -15.37 10.92
N ILE A 147 6.79 -15.63 9.68
CA ILE A 147 7.50 -16.53 8.76
C ILE A 147 8.82 -15.91 8.28
N PHE A 148 8.83 -14.63 7.97
CA PHE A 148 9.96 -13.97 7.32
C PHE A 148 10.85 -13.18 8.28
N SER A 149 10.68 -13.32 9.60
CA SER A 149 11.42 -12.53 10.62
C SER A 149 12.95 -12.61 10.49
N GLU A 150 13.47 -13.74 10.04
CA GLU A 150 14.91 -14.00 9.88
C GLU A 150 15.33 -14.23 8.43
N THR A 151 14.45 -13.96 7.46
CA THR A 151 14.71 -14.22 6.04
C THR A 151 15.64 -13.17 5.46
N GLU A 152 16.74 -13.59 4.85
CA GLU A 152 17.67 -12.71 4.15
C GLU A 152 16.94 -11.97 2.99
N GLY A 153 17.24 -10.69 2.82
CA GLY A 153 16.61 -9.85 1.81
C GLY A 153 15.28 -9.21 2.25
N ILE A 154 14.73 -9.59 3.41
CA ILE A 154 13.52 -8.98 3.98
C ILE A 154 13.89 -8.18 5.22
N LYS A 155 13.36 -6.95 5.32
CA LYS A 155 13.58 -6.07 6.48
C LYS A 155 12.26 -5.58 7.04
N PHE A 156 12.15 -5.64 8.34
CA PHE A 156 11.02 -5.09 9.09
C PHE A 156 11.40 -3.72 9.66
N CYS A 157 10.57 -2.71 9.41
CA CYS A 157 10.72 -1.36 9.92
C CYS A 157 9.49 -1.02 10.77
N TYR A 158 9.69 -0.85 12.06
CA TYR A 158 8.62 -0.47 12.98
C TYR A 158 8.64 1.05 13.17
N LEU A 159 7.51 1.69 12.82
CA LEU A 159 7.33 3.12 12.99
C LEU A 159 6.46 3.35 14.22
N THR A 160 7.00 4.05 15.21
CA THR A 160 6.25 4.50 16.38
C THR A 160 5.73 5.91 16.13
N CYS A 161 4.47 6.17 16.48
CA CYS A 161 3.91 7.50 16.47
C CYS A 161 4.46 8.27 17.68
N LEU A 162 5.52 9.04 17.50
CA LEU A 162 5.86 10.10 18.44
C LEU A 162 4.88 11.24 18.15
N LEU A 163 3.82 11.32 18.90
CA LEU A 163 3.00 12.52 18.97
C LEU A 163 3.88 13.63 19.55
N TYR A 164 4.56 14.38 18.67
CA TYR A 164 5.02 15.71 19.05
C TYR A 164 3.76 16.54 19.23
N THR A 165 3.29 16.68 20.44
CA THR A 165 2.46 17.80 20.80
C THR A 165 3.34 19.03 20.63
N SER A 166 3.23 19.69 19.48
CA SER A 166 3.71 21.05 19.33
C SER A 166 3.08 21.85 20.48
N PRO A 167 3.88 22.56 21.31
CA PRO A 167 3.31 23.37 22.38
C PRO A 167 2.30 24.31 21.75
N SER A 168 1.09 24.29 22.28
CA SER A 168 0.01 25.19 21.86
C SER A 168 0.54 26.64 21.90
N PRO A 169 0.10 27.51 20.98
CA PRO A 169 0.44 28.95 21.04
C PRO A 169 0.10 29.60 22.41
N ARG A 170 -0.75 28.94 23.21
CA ARG A 170 -1.10 29.38 24.58
C ARG A 170 -0.03 29.03 25.64
N ASP A 171 0.90 28.12 25.34
CA ASP A 171 1.94 27.73 26.28
C ASP A 171 3.23 28.56 26.13
N ARG A 172 3.17 29.66 25.34
CA ARG A 172 4.27 30.60 25.12
C ARG A 172 4.04 31.98 25.81
N GLN A 173 3.46 31.96 27.00
CA GLN A 173 3.43 33.16 27.86
C GLN A 173 4.32 32.97 29.08
#